data_359fdf36935f6da0d237c737588087c1
#
_entry.id   359fdf36935f6da0d237c737588087c1
#
_cell.length_a   1.000
_cell.length_b   1.000
_cell.length_c   1.000
_cell.angle_alpha   90.00
_cell.angle_beta   90.00
_cell.angle_gamma   90.00
#
_symmetry.space_group_name_H-M   'P 1'
#
loop_
_entity.id
_entity.type
_entity.pdbx_description
1 polymer ?
#
loop_
_entity_poly.entity_id
_entity_poly.type
_entity_poly.pdbx_seq_one_letter_code
_entity_poly.pdbx_strand_id
1 'polypeptide(L)'
;MERFPAVTLKLPDWIDEIARPGEIFVSQEERMRFVISLAARNIERGTGGPFGAAVFEVATGALIAPGVNIVVPQSCSVAHAEALALMVAQKMLGTFDLGAPGMPNMELITTAQPCIQCFGNVWWSGIKRLVTGASTQQTEAIAGFREGPVPLDWAELLRDRKPSIEVIEGVLADEACQVLQRYRESGGYMYNPGNA
;
A
#
# COMPACT_ATOMS: atom_id res chain seq x y z
N MET A 1 29.38 -14.39 15.86
CA MET A 1 29.07 -13.56 14.68
C MET A 1 27.93 -14.24 13.94
N GLU A 2 26.77 -13.59 13.85
CA GLU A 2 25.66 -14.16 13.08
C GLU A 2 26.08 -14.29 11.62
N ARG A 3 25.82 -15.44 11.01
CA ARG A 3 26.21 -15.74 9.64
C ARG A 3 25.35 -15.01 8.62
N PHE A 4 24.09 -14.72 8.98
CA PHE A 4 23.14 -13.95 8.20
C PHE A 4 22.52 -12.86 9.08
N PRO A 5 22.38 -11.62 8.59
CA PRO A 5 21.79 -10.54 9.35
C PRO A 5 20.27 -10.74 9.53
N ALA A 6 19.74 -10.26 10.63
CA ALA A 6 18.29 -10.09 10.78
C ALA A 6 17.82 -8.99 9.81
N VAL A 7 16.66 -9.19 9.17
CA VAL A 7 16.02 -8.17 8.33
C VAL A 7 14.92 -7.50 9.17
N THR A 8 15.05 -6.20 9.38
CA THR A 8 14.05 -5.41 10.09
C THR A 8 13.59 -4.27 9.17
N LEU A 9 12.30 -4.23 8.88
CA LEU A 9 11.67 -3.13 8.16
C LEU A 9 10.89 -2.30 9.18
N LYS A 10 11.26 -1.02 9.35
CA LYS A 10 10.61 -0.10 10.27
C LYS A 10 9.98 1.04 9.50
N LEU A 11 8.70 1.31 9.78
CA LEU A 11 8.04 2.51 9.28
C LEU A 11 8.74 3.77 9.84
N PRO A 12 8.75 4.88 9.08
CA PRO A 12 9.29 6.15 9.57
C PRO A 12 8.60 6.61 10.85
N ASP A 13 9.37 7.21 11.78
CA ASP A 13 8.87 7.61 13.11
C ASP A 13 7.72 8.61 13.04
N TRP A 14 7.66 9.45 11.99
CA TRP A 14 6.58 10.42 11.80
C TRP A 14 5.19 9.77 11.58
N ILE A 15 5.13 8.48 11.26
CA ILE A 15 3.85 7.75 11.14
C ILE A 15 3.05 7.83 12.44
N ASP A 16 3.70 7.72 13.59
CA ASP A 16 3.06 7.80 14.90
C ASP A 16 2.47 9.19 15.21
N GLU A 17 2.86 10.22 14.46
CA GLU A 17 2.29 11.57 14.59
C GLU A 17 0.88 11.66 14.00
N ILE A 18 0.56 10.83 12.99
CA ILE A 18 -0.66 10.96 12.17
C ILE A 18 -1.51 9.69 12.06
N ALA A 19 -1.01 8.55 12.50
CA ALA A 19 -1.69 7.27 12.40
C ALA A 19 -1.86 6.66 13.80
N ARG A 20 -3.10 6.46 14.22
CA ARG A 20 -3.41 5.82 15.50
C ARG A 20 -4.22 4.55 15.25
N PRO A 21 -3.75 3.38 15.69
CA PRO A 21 -4.53 2.15 15.60
C PRO A 21 -5.91 2.34 16.25
N GLY A 22 -6.96 1.90 15.56
CA GLY A 22 -8.35 2.05 16.01
C GLY A 22 -9.00 3.40 15.68
N GLU A 23 -8.29 4.36 15.10
CA GLU A 23 -8.89 5.60 14.58
C GLU A 23 -9.90 5.29 13.47
N ILE A 24 -11.09 5.91 13.56
CA ILE A 24 -12.21 5.60 12.68
C ILE A 24 -12.27 6.64 11.55
N PHE A 25 -12.30 6.14 10.31
CA PHE A 25 -12.54 6.91 9.08
C PHE A 25 -13.86 6.44 8.48
N VAL A 26 -14.88 7.29 8.52
CA VAL A 26 -16.26 6.91 8.26
C VAL A 26 -16.49 6.55 6.79
N SER A 27 -15.99 7.39 5.87
CA SER A 27 -16.17 7.16 4.44
C SER A 27 -14.94 6.55 3.76
N GLN A 28 -15.16 5.96 2.60
CA GLN A 28 -14.09 5.40 1.78
C GLN A 28 -13.14 6.49 1.28
N GLU A 29 -13.68 7.68 0.96
CA GLU A 29 -12.89 8.83 0.56
C GLU A 29 -12.02 9.35 1.71
N GLU A 30 -12.52 9.38 2.96
CA GLU A 30 -11.70 9.75 4.11
C GLU A 30 -10.53 8.80 4.31
N ARG A 31 -10.77 7.49 4.19
CA ARG A 31 -9.70 6.47 4.24
C ARG A 31 -8.67 6.66 3.13
N MET A 32 -9.13 6.90 1.89
CA MET A 32 -8.23 7.15 0.77
C MET A 32 -7.46 8.46 0.94
N ARG A 33 -8.08 9.56 1.40
CA ARG A 33 -7.34 10.81 1.71
C ARG A 33 -6.28 10.60 2.78
N PHE A 34 -6.58 9.82 3.82
CA PHE A 34 -5.58 9.45 4.80
C PHE A 34 -4.40 8.72 4.14
N VAL A 35 -4.67 7.74 3.29
CA VAL A 35 -3.62 6.97 2.58
C VAL A 35 -2.82 7.86 1.61
N ILE A 36 -3.48 8.79 0.92
CA ILE A 36 -2.81 9.80 0.09
C ILE A 36 -1.92 10.71 0.94
N SER A 37 -2.37 11.09 2.14
CA SER A 37 -1.58 11.91 3.07
C SER A 37 -0.31 11.19 3.54
N LEU A 38 -0.36 9.86 3.73
CA LEU A 38 0.82 9.04 4.03
C LEU A 38 1.86 9.13 2.89
N ALA A 39 1.43 8.96 1.63
CA ALA A 39 2.29 9.07 0.46
C ALA A 39 2.90 10.48 0.34
N ALA A 40 2.09 11.51 0.51
CA ALA A 40 2.54 12.89 0.45
C ALA A 40 3.60 13.21 1.51
N ARG A 41 3.35 12.83 2.77
CA ARG A 41 4.33 13.03 3.86
C ARG A 41 5.60 12.22 3.65
N ASN A 42 5.50 11.02 3.09
CA ASN A 42 6.67 10.20 2.83
C ASN A 42 7.67 10.90 1.89
N ILE A 43 7.18 11.57 0.86
CA ILE A 43 8.02 12.38 -0.04
C ILE A 43 8.47 13.70 0.60
N GLU A 44 7.60 14.40 1.32
CA GLU A 44 7.93 15.67 1.99
C GLU A 44 9.02 15.50 3.05
N ARG A 45 9.01 14.40 3.78
CA ARG A 45 10.01 14.06 4.82
C ARG A 45 11.26 13.39 4.24
N GLY A 46 11.29 13.09 2.92
CA GLY A 46 12.40 12.40 2.28
C GLY A 46 12.61 10.97 2.79
N THR A 47 11.55 10.31 3.26
CA THR A 47 11.61 8.97 3.87
C THR A 47 11.27 7.84 2.91
N GLY A 48 10.93 8.15 1.64
CA GLY A 48 10.73 7.12 0.61
C GLY A 48 9.96 7.60 -0.61
N GLY A 49 9.38 6.65 -1.35
CA GLY A 49 8.67 6.88 -2.61
C GLY A 49 7.20 7.34 -2.42
N PRO A 50 6.52 7.70 -3.52
CA PRO A 50 5.22 8.40 -3.51
C PRO A 50 4.02 7.48 -3.30
N PHE A 51 4.18 6.39 -2.54
CA PHE A 51 3.14 5.39 -2.34
C PHE A 51 2.80 5.24 -0.86
N GLY A 52 1.50 5.18 -0.59
CA GLY A 52 0.92 4.93 0.71
C GLY A 52 -0.14 3.84 0.63
N ALA A 53 -0.29 3.11 1.70
CA ALA A 53 -1.32 2.10 1.87
C ALA A 53 -1.75 2.01 3.34
N ALA A 54 -2.93 1.47 3.60
CA ALA A 54 -3.33 1.14 4.95
C ALA A 54 -4.36 0.01 4.96
N VAL A 55 -4.34 -0.78 6.04
CA VAL A 55 -5.35 -1.81 6.32
C VAL A 55 -6.37 -1.22 7.28
N PHE A 56 -7.66 -1.38 6.95
CA PHE A 56 -8.80 -0.99 7.78
C PHE A 56 -9.74 -2.16 8.01
N GLU A 57 -10.51 -2.09 9.08
CA GLU A 57 -11.68 -2.93 9.25
C GLU A 57 -12.83 -2.37 8.41
N VAL A 58 -13.44 -3.22 7.56
CA VAL A 58 -14.48 -2.81 6.61
C VAL A 58 -15.71 -2.23 7.31
N ALA A 59 -16.17 -2.88 8.39
CA ALA A 59 -17.43 -2.54 9.04
C ALA A 59 -17.37 -1.23 9.82
N THR A 60 -16.28 -0.97 10.50
CA THR A 60 -16.13 0.18 11.41
C THR A 60 -15.36 1.34 10.77
N GLY A 61 -14.51 1.05 9.78
CA GLY A 61 -13.55 2.00 9.24
C GLY A 61 -12.35 2.25 10.15
N ALA A 62 -12.15 1.38 11.15
CA ALA A 62 -11.03 1.49 12.07
C ALA A 62 -9.70 1.18 11.37
N LEU A 63 -8.72 2.06 11.52
CA LEU A 63 -7.35 1.86 11.04
C LEU A 63 -6.70 0.73 11.83
N ILE A 64 -6.20 -0.27 11.12
CA ILE A 64 -5.40 -1.36 11.70
C ILE A 64 -3.90 -1.04 11.57
N ALA A 65 -3.43 -0.76 10.35
CA ALA A 65 -2.02 -0.51 10.12
C ALA A 65 -1.79 0.36 8.88
N PRO A 66 -0.92 1.38 8.95
CA PRO A 66 -0.44 2.13 7.81
C PRO A 66 0.77 1.46 7.15
N GLY A 67 1.08 1.87 5.92
CA GLY A 67 2.30 1.52 5.20
C GLY A 67 2.70 2.63 4.22
N VAL A 68 3.99 2.83 4.06
CA VAL A 68 4.58 3.74 3.07
C VAL A 68 5.74 3.07 2.36
N ASN A 69 6.02 3.48 1.14
CA ASN A 69 7.13 2.93 0.38
C ASN A 69 8.47 3.39 0.95
N ILE A 70 9.30 2.45 1.41
CA ILE A 70 10.64 2.71 1.97
C ILE A 70 11.73 1.89 1.25
N VAL A 71 11.53 1.55 -0.01
CA VAL A 71 12.47 0.75 -0.83
C VAL A 71 13.88 1.33 -0.79
N VAL A 72 14.02 2.59 -1.15
CA VAL A 72 15.34 3.24 -1.26
C VAL A 72 16.00 3.41 0.11
N PRO A 73 15.36 3.98 1.14
CA PRO A 73 15.98 4.15 2.45
C PRO A 73 16.39 2.83 3.13
N GLN A 74 15.65 1.74 2.87
CA GLN A 74 15.93 0.44 3.47
C GLN A 74 16.77 -0.48 2.58
N SER A 75 17.14 -0.02 1.36
CA SER A 75 17.82 -0.87 0.35
C SER A 75 17.11 -2.22 0.18
N CYS A 76 15.78 -2.19 0.11
CA CYS A 76 14.95 -3.40 0.12
C CYS A 76 13.82 -3.27 -0.91
N SER A 77 13.98 -3.93 -2.07
CA SER A 77 13.02 -3.85 -3.20
C SER A 77 11.61 -4.32 -2.87
N VAL A 78 11.43 -5.10 -1.81
CA VAL A 78 10.11 -5.59 -1.39
C VAL A 78 9.38 -4.66 -0.41
N ALA A 79 10.02 -3.57 0.02
CA ALA A 79 9.49 -2.64 1.02
C ALA A 79 8.50 -1.62 0.42
N HIS A 80 7.49 -2.13 -0.32
CA HIS A 80 6.38 -1.36 -0.86
C HIS A 80 5.35 -1.01 0.23
N ALA A 81 4.56 0.03 0.00
CA ALA A 81 3.57 0.51 0.95
C ALA A 81 2.55 -0.56 1.35
N GLU A 82 2.00 -1.28 0.36
CA GLU A 82 1.03 -2.35 0.55
C GLU A 82 1.62 -3.52 1.35
N ALA A 83 2.86 -3.91 0.99
CA ALA A 83 3.57 -4.99 1.69
C ALA A 83 3.72 -4.63 3.17
N LEU A 84 4.16 -3.41 3.48
CA LEU A 84 4.35 -2.95 4.85
C LEU A 84 3.03 -2.84 5.61
N ALA A 85 1.98 -2.28 5.00
CA ALA A 85 0.66 -2.21 5.63
C ALA A 85 0.14 -3.60 6.01
N LEU A 86 0.25 -4.59 5.11
CA LEU A 86 -0.15 -5.96 5.36
C LEU A 86 0.72 -6.63 6.44
N MET A 87 2.06 -6.49 6.36
CA MET A 87 2.98 -7.08 7.34
C MET A 87 2.74 -6.51 8.75
N VAL A 88 2.54 -5.20 8.87
CA VAL A 88 2.26 -4.54 10.16
C VAL A 88 0.90 -4.99 10.69
N ALA A 89 -0.14 -5.01 9.86
CA ALA A 89 -1.48 -5.50 10.25
C ALA A 89 -1.43 -6.94 10.75
N GLN A 90 -0.78 -7.83 10.00
CA GLN A 90 -0.61 -9.24 10.39
C GLN A 90 0.15 -9.38 11.71
N LYS A 91 1.19 -8.58 11.92
CA LYS A 91 1.94 -8.57 13.18
C LYS A 91 1.11 -8.08 14.35
N MET A 92 0.35 -7.00 14.18
CA MET A 92 -0.52 -6.44 15.23
C MET A 92 -1.65 -7.37 15.62
N LEU A 93 -2.23 -8.08 14.64
CA LEU A 93 -3.35 -8.99 14.86
C LEU A 93 -2.90 -10.42 15.21
N GLY A 94 -1.59 -10.70 15.17
CA GLY A 94 -1.03 -12.01 15.51
C GLY A 94 -1.41 -13.14 14.55
N THR A 95 -1.67 -12.80 13.28
CA THR A 95 -2.08 -13.77 12.24
C THR A 95 -1.40 -13.47 10.90
N PHE A 96 -1.11 -14.49 10.12
CA PHE A 96 -0.68 -14.34 8.72
C PHE A 96 -1.86 -14.27 7.73
N ASP A 97 -3.07 -14.63 8.18
CA ASP A 97 -4.29 -14.64 7.35
C ASP A 97 -5.31 -13.64 7.93
N LEU A 98 -5.44 -12.49 7.26
CA LEU A 98 -6.38 -11.44 7.64
C LEU A 98 -7.84 -11.83 7.34
N GLY A 99 -8.07 -12.97 6.70
CA GLY A 99 -9.37 -13.54 6.43
C GLY A 99 -9.69 -14.80 7.24
N ALA A 100 -8.88 -15.11 8.27
CA ALA A 100 -9.06 -16.29 9.12
C ALA A 100 -10.45 -16.33 9.80
N PRO A 101 -10.99 -17.52 10.12
CA PRO A 101 -12.27 -17.63 10.81
C PRO A 101 -12.31 -16.81 12.10
N GLY A 102 -13.36 -16.00 12.26
CA GLY A 102 -13.54 -15.11 13.42
C GLY A 102 -12.87 -13.75 13.29
N MET A 103 -12.06 -13.52 12.26
CA MET A 103 -11.52 -12.18 11.96
C MET A 103 -12.61 -11.30 11.32
N PRO A 104 -12.66 -9.99 11.67
CA PRO A 104 -13.47 -9.06 10.92
C PRO A 104 -12.99 -8.94 9.48
N ASN A 105 -13.87 -8.52 8.58
CA ASN A 105 -13.47 -8.28 7.19
C ASN A 105 -12.50 -7.10 7.12
N MET A 106 -11.31 -7.34 6.58
CA MET A 106 -10.28 -6.34 6.38
C MET A 106 -10.27 -5.87 4.94
N GLU A 107 -9.94 -4.58 4.75
CA GLU A 107 -9.64 -4.01 3.45
C GLU A 107 -8.24 -3.41 3.42
N LEU A 108 -7.62 -3.45 2.24
CA LEU A 108 -6.42 -2.70 1.92
C LEU A 108 -6.82 -1.52 1.04
N ILE A 109 -6.43 -0.32 1.44
CA ILE A 109 -6.54 0.90 0.61
C ILE A 109 -5.13 1.31 0.22
N THR A 110 -4.92 1.60 -1.08
CA THR A 110 -3.61 1.98 -1.62
C THR A 110 -3.75 3.11 -2.64
N THR A 111 -2.76 4.02 -2.66
CA THR A 111 -2.75 5.18 -3.56
C THR A 111 -2.65 4.84 -5.04
N ALA A 112 -2.17 3.63 -5.37
CA ALA A 112 -2.04 3.16 -6.74
C ALA A 112 -2.54 1.72 -6.87
N GLN A 113 -2.89 1.32 -8.10
CA GLN A 113 -3.12 -0.08 -8.43
C GLN A 113 -1.89 -0.90 -8.04
N PRO A 114 -2.06 -2.07 -7.37
CA PRO A 114 -0.92 -2.89 -6.99
C PRO A 114 -0.07 -3.34 -8.18
N CYS A 115 1.25 -3.15 -8.09
CA CYS A 115 2.20 -3.72 -9.02
C CYS A 115 2.21 -5.26 -8.95
N ILE A 116 2.96 -5.92 -9.85
CA ILE A 116 3.03 -7.40 -9.86
C ILE A 116 3.40 -8.02 -8.51
N GLN A 117 4.30 -7.39 -7.74
CA GLN A 117 4.68 -7.86 -6.40
C GLN A 117 3.52 -7.72 -5.43
N CYS A 118 2.90 -6.54 -5.36
CA CYS A 118 1.82 -6.24 -4.43
C CYS A 118 0.52 -6.98 -4.76
N PHE A 119 0.27 -7.26 -6.04
CA PHE A 119 -0.80 -8.16 -6.47
C PHE A 119 -0.68 -9.54 -5.80
N GLY A 120 0.53 -10.11 -5.78
CA GLY A 120 0.80 -11.36 -5.06
C GLY A 120 0.58 -11.24 -3.55
N ASN A 121 1.00 -10.13 -2.93
CA ASN A 121 0.77 -9.89 -1.51
C ASN A 121 -0.72 -9.80 -1.18
N VAL A 122 -1.51 -9.09 -1.99
CA VAL A 122 -2.98 -9.01 -1.87
C VAL A 122 -3.61 -10.39 -1.98
N TRP A 123 -3.19 -11.17 -2.97
CA TRP A 123 -3.70 -12.53 -3.20
C TRP A 123 -3.60 -13.42 -1.98
N TRP A 124 -2.48 -13.35 -1.24
CA TRP A 124 -2.19 -14.21 -0.09
C TRP A 124 -2.60 -13.64 1.26
N SER A 125 -2.95 -12.36 1.35
CA SER A 125 -3.17 -11.66 2.62
C SER A 125 -4.41 -12.08 3.40
N GLY A 126 -5.44 -12.60 2.70
CA GLY A 126 -6.74 -12.91 3.30
C GLY A 126 -7.72 -11.73 3.39
N ILE A 127 -7.34 -10.51 2.94
CA ILE A 127 -8.27 -9.36 2.92
C ILE A 127 -9.52 -9.66 2.08
N LYS A 128 -10.61 -8.92 2.36
CA LYS A 128 -11.90 -9.08 1.67
C LYS A 128 -12.20 -7.97 0.67
N ARG A 129 -11.50 -6.84 0.76
CA ARG A 129 -11.66 -5.70 -0.15
C ARG A 129 -10.30 -5.06 -0.45
N LEU A 130 -10.13 -4.67 -1.70
CA LEU A 130 -9.03 -3.84 -2.17
C LEU A 130 -9.62 -2.55 -2.77
N VAL A 131 -9.08 -1.41 -2.35
CA VAL A 131 -9.46 -0.09 -2.87
C VAL A 131 -8.22 0.59 -3.42
N THR A 132 -8.28 1.05 -4.67
CA THR A 132 -7.13 1.68 -5.35
C THR A 132 -7.42 3.12 -5.78
N GLY A 133 -6.38 3.96 -5.78
CA GLY A 133 -6.40 5.31 -6.33
C GLY A 133 -6.01 5.33 -7.80
N ALA A 134 -4.78 5.75 -8.12
CA ALA A 134 -4.27 5.83 -9.49
C ALA A 134 -4.17 4.45 -10.16
N SER A 135 -4.44 4.38 -11.46
CA SER A 135 -4.20 3.17 -12.25
C SER A 135 -2.71 2.94 -12.54
N THR A 136 -2.36 1.72 -12.96
CA THR A 136 -1.00 1.40 -13.46
C THR A 136 -0.58 2.35 -14.59
N GLN A 137 -1.46 2.59 -15.56
CA GLN A 137 -1.17 3.47 -16.68
C GLN A 137 -0.88 4.92 -16.23
N GLN A 138 -1.65 5.42 -15.25
CA GLN A 138 -1.39 6.74 -14.67
C GLN A 138 -0.06 6.77 -13.91
N THR A 139 0.22 5.74 -13.11
CA THR A 139 1.47 5.64 -12.33
C THR A 139 2.69 5.62 -13.24
N GLU A 140 2.68 4.79 -14.30
CA GLU A 140 3.77 4.68 -15.27
C GLU A 140 3.94 5.97 -16.07
N ALA A 141 2.85 6.57 -16.57
CA ALA A 141 2.90 7.78 -17.39
C ALA A 141 3.36 9.01 -16.59
N ILE A 142 2.90 9.16 -15.35
CA ILE A 142 3.21 10.34 -14.51
C ILE A 142 4.57 10.19 -13.86
N ALA A 143 4.83 9.10 -13.15
CA ALA A 143 6.02 8.95 -12.33
C ALA A 143 7.14 8.13 -13.00
N GLY A 144 6.84 7.34 -14.03
CA GLY A 144 7.84 6.56 -14.76
C GLY A 144 8.26 5.25 -14.05
N PHE A 145 7.53 4.83 -13.02
CA PHE A 145 7.71 3.50 -12.44
C PHE A 145 7.25 2.41 -13.41
N ARG A 146 7.90 1.26 -13.36
CA ARG A 146 7.52 0.08 -14.14
C ARG A 146 6.85 -0.92 -13.22
N GLU A 147 5.51 -1.01 -13.30
CA GLU A 147 4.69 -1.79 -12.37
C GLU A 147 4.75 -3.31 -12.63
N GLY A 148 5.42 -3.72 -13.72
CA GLY A 148 5.59 -5.11 -14.12
C GLY A 148 4.38 -5.69 -14.86
N PRO A 149 4.44 -6.97 -15.24
CA PRO A 149 3.40 -7.63 -16.07
C PRO A 149 2.20 -8.04 -15.21
N VAL A 150 1.46 -7.07 -14.68
CA VAL A 150 0.18 -7.35 -14.00
C VAL A 150 -0.83 -7.81 -15.06
N PRO A 151 -1.61 -8.89 -14.82
CA PRO A 151 -2.65 -9.32 -15.74
C PRO A 151 -3.63 -8.18 -16.06
N LEU A 152 -4.10 -8.10 -17.30
CA LEU A 152 -5.06 -7.05 -17.70
C LEU A 152 -6.41 -7.18 -16.98
N ASP A 153 -6.78 -8.40 -16.64
CA ASP A 153 -7.99 -8.79 -15.90
C ASP A 153 -7.73 -8.94 -14.40
N TRP A 154 -6.70 -8.29 -13.87
CA TRP A 154 -6.22 -8.43 -12.50
C TRP A 154 -7.33 -8.27 -11.43
N ALA A 155 -8.26 -7.35 -11.65
CA ALA A 155 -9.36 -7.11 -10.72
C ALA A 155 -10.39 -8.25 -10.77
N GLU A 156 -10.66 -8.79 -11.95
CA GLU A 156 -11.54 -9.96 -12.13
C GLU A 156 -10.94 -11.21 -11.50
N LEU A 157 -9.64 -11.42 -11.66
CA LEU A 157 -8.92 -12.52 -11.01
C LEU A 157 -9.05 -12.47 -9.49
N LEU A 158 -9.03 -11.27 -8.87
CA LEU A 158 -9.25 -11.11 -7.42
C LEU A 158 -10.71 -11.35 -7.03
N ARG A 159 -11.67 -10.90 -7.85
CA ARG A 159 -13.11 -11.12 -7.61
C ARG A 159 -13.48 -12.59 -7.75
N ASP A 160 -12.88 -13.31 -8.69
CA ASP A 160 -13.19 -14.71 -9.00
C ASP A 160 -12.48 -15.72 -8.09
N ARG A 161 -11.42 -15.32 -7.39
CA ARG A 161 -10.74 -16.22 -6.45
C ARG A 161 -11.67 -16.69 -5.32
N LYS A 162 -11.27 -17.78 -4.63
CA LYS A 162 -12.00 -18.32 -3.46
C LYS A 162 -11.11 -18.26 -2.21
N PRO A 163 -11.51 -17.54 -1.16
CA PRO A 163 -12.62 -16.57 -1.07
C PRO A 163 -12.36 -15.32 -1.92
N SER A 164 -13.41 -14.70 -2.44
CA SER A 164 -13.32 -13.51 -3.32
C SER A 164 -12.80 -12.28 -2.59
N ILE A 165 -12.17 -11.38 -3.37
CA ILE A 165 -11.79 -10.04 -2.91
C ILE A 165 -12.61 -9.04 -3.74
N GLU A 166 -13.38 -8.20 -3.05
CA GLU A 166 -14.04 -7.05 -3.68
C GLU A 166 -12.97 -6.05 -4.14
N VAL A 167 -13.06 -5.54 -5.37
CA VAL A 167 -12.11 -4.56 -5.90
C VAL A 167 -12.86 -3.29 -6.28
N ILE A 168 -12.44 -2.15 -5.71
CA ILE A 168 -12.96 -0.81 -6.00
C ILE A 168 -11.79 0.03 -6.51
N GLU A 169 -11.94 0.54 -7.72
CA GLU A 169 -10.87 1.21 -8.45
C GLU A 169 -11.13 2.72 -8.58
N GLY A 170 -10.06 3.52 -8.69
CA GLY A 170 -10.14 4.92 -9.06
C GLY A 170 -10.64 5.87 -7.97
N VAL A 171 -10.66 5.47 -6.72
CA VAL A 171 -11.09 6.33 -5.61
C VAL A 171 -10.08 7.46 -5.42
N LEU A 172 -10.51 8.71 -5.61
CA LEU A 172 -9.67 9.92 -5.55
C LEU A 172 -8.40 9.80 -6.43
N ALA A 173 -8.52 9.19 -7.60
CA ALA A 173 -7.39 8.95 -8.50
C ALA A 173 -6.62 10.23 -8.84
N ASP A 174 -7.32 11.36 -9.06
CA ASP A 174 -6.67 12.64 -9.36
C ASP A 174 -5.83 13.15 -8.19
N GLU A 175 -6.31 13.03 -6.95
CA GLU A 175 -5.55 13.40 -5.75
C GLU A 175 -4.30 12.51 -5.58
N ALA A 176 -4.44 11.20 -5.84
CA ALA A 176 -3.31 10.27 -5.83
C ALA A 176 -2.28 10.59 -6.93
N CYS A 177 -2.74 10.88 -8.14
CA CYS A 177 -1.87 11.30 -9.26
C CYS A 177 -1.10 12.59 -8.97
N GLN A 178 -1.67 13.55 -8.25
CA GLN A 178 -0.97 14.76 -7.83
C GLN A 178 0.24 14.45 -6.92
N VAL A 179 0.19 13.41 -6.09
CA VAL A 179 1.35 13.00 -5.29
C VAL A 179 2.44 12.43 -6.18
N LEU A 180 2.09 11.59 -7.16
CA LEU A 180 3.03 11.06 -8.15
C LEU A 180 3.71 12.17 -8.94
N GLN A 181 2.93 13.17 -9.39
CA GLN A 181 3.43 14.32 -10.13
C GLN A 181 4.41 15.14 -9.29
N ARG A 182 4.06 15.49 -8.05
CA ARG A 182 4.95 16.20 -7.11
C ARG A 182 6.26 15.46 -6.89
N TYR A 183 6.21 14.13 -6.75
CA TYR A 183 7.41 13.31 -6.59
C TYR A 183 8.33 13.42 -7.80
N ARG A 184 7.78 13.31 -9.01
CA ARG A 184 8.55 13.48 -10.26
C ARG A 184 9.15 14.88 -10.40
N GLU A 185 8.35 15.92 -10.15
CA GLU A 185 8.78 17.32 -10.24
C GLU A 185 9.87 17.67 -9.22
N SER A 186 9.87 17.04 -8.06
CA SER A 186 10.91 17.21 -7.04
C SER A 186 12.21 16.43 -7.33
N GLY A 187 12.29 15.72 -8.47
CA GLY A 187 13.44 14.89 -8.81
C GLY A 187 13.52 13.58 -8.03
N GLY A 188 12.38 13.06 -7.59
CA GLY A 188 12.29 11.80 -6.85
C GLY A 188 12.94 10.64 -7.60
N TYR A 189 13.65 9.78 -6.87
CA TYR A 189 14.36 8.64 -7.44
C TYR A 189 13.41 7.52 -7.87
N MET A 190 13.42 7.19 -9.15
CA MET A 190 12.61 6.10 -9.72
C MET A 190 13.45 4.81 -9.76
N TYR A 191 13.26 3.96 -8.75
CA TYR A 191 13.99 2.69 -8.61
C TYR A 191 13.38 1.60 -9.51
N ASN A 192 13.57 1.68 -10.79
CA ASN A 192 13.24 0.58 -11.68
C ASN A 192 14.38 -0.46 -11.71
N PRO A 193 14.09 -1.76 -11.80
CA PRO A 193 15.13 -2.78 -11.90
C PRO A 193 16.07 -2.49 -13.07
N GLY A 194 17.39 -2.56 -12.79
CA GLY A 194 18.43 -2.27 -13.78
C GLY A 194 18.78 -0.80 -14.00
N ASN A 195 18.22 0.12 -13.23
CA ASN A 195 18.52 1.57 -13.28
C ASN A 195 19.39 2.03 -12.09
N ALA A 196 19.85 1.11 -11.25
CA ALA A 196 20.70 1.40 -10.10
C ALA A 196 22.17 1.47 -10.50
#